data_7ebc9abe97d5296b461f841aac7e8162
#
_entry.id   7ebc9abe97d5296b461f841aac7e8162
#
_cell.length_a   1.000
_cell.length_b   1.000
_cell.length_c   1.000
_cell.angle_alpha   90.00
_cell.angle_beta   90.00
_cell.angle_gamma   90.00
#
_symmetry.space_group_name_H-M   'P 1'
#
loop_
_entity.id
_entity.type
_entity.pdbx_description
1 polymer ?
#
loop_
_entity_poly.entity_id
_entity_poly.type
_entity_poly.pdbx_seq_one_letter_code
_entity_poly.pdbx_strand_id
1 'polypeptide(L)'
;MKLPSEFEARTLEWMGEETYRALEAALQTEPPVSIRVNRTKWSGEVTGEPVLWASAGVYLSQRPTFTFDPLFHAGCYYVQEASSMFVEQVLRTYITGPVVMLDLCAAPGGKSTHVRSVLPVGSLLVANEVMRNRSQVLAENLIKWGNVEVVVTNNDPADFTSLTEVFDVVLADVPCSGEGMFRKDPVAVEEWSTDNVQVCWQRQRRILADIWPALKPGGLLIYSTCTYNREEDEKNVAWIADELGAEILKVPVVSEWGIIGNLAGQNFPVYRFLPHRVKGEGFFLAVLRKLSLIHISEPTRH
;
A
#
# COMPACT_ATOMS: atom_id res chain seq x y z
N MET A 1 -13.27 -22.08 -2.56
CA MET A 1 -13.41 -21.01 -3.58
C MET A 1 -12.81 -21.52 -4.89
N LYS A 2 -13.45 -21.28 -6.03
CA LYS A 2 -12.88 -21.63 -7.36
C LYS A 2 -12.25 -20.38 -7.96
N LEU A 3 -10.95 -20.43 -8.23
CA LEU A 3 -10.23 -19.33 -8.87
C LEU A 3 -10.52 -19.30 -10.39
N PRO A 4 -10.43 -18.11 -11.04
CA PRO A 4 -10.54 -18.02 -12.50
C PRO A 4 -9.43 -18.79 -13.19
N SER A 5 -9.78 -19.56 -14.25
CA SER A 5 -8.80 -20.40 -14.97
C SER A 5 -7.66 -19.60 -15.62
N GLU A 6 -7.95 -18.39 -16.08
CA GLU A 6 -6.94 -17.49 -16.64
C GLU A 6 -5.99 -16.94 -15.56
N PHE A 7 -6.50 -16.69 -14.33
CA PHE A 7 -5.64 -16.35 -13.20
C PHE A 7 -4.69 -17.49 -12.87
N GLU A 8 -5.21 -18.73 -12.79
CA GLU A 8 -4.39 -19.92 -12.56
C GLU A 8 -3.30 -20.06 -13.62
N ALA A 9 -3.67 -20.06 -14.90
CA ALA A 9 -2.72 -20.25 -16.00
C ALA A 9 -1.59 -19.20 -15.99
N ARG A 10 -1.95 -17.94 -15.85
CA ARG A 10 -0.98 -16.83 -15.81
C ARG A 10 -0.08 -16.88 -14.58
N THR A 11 -0.65 -17.18 -13.42
CA THR A 11 0.11 -17.22 -12.17
C THR A 11 1.06 -18.40 -12.12
N LEU A 12 0.64 -19.56 -12.62
CA LEU A 12 1.52 -20.73 -12.82
C LEU A 12 2.72 -20.42 -13.71
N GLU A 13 2.51 -19.70 -14.81
CA GLU A 13 3.55 -19.37 -15.79
C GLU A 13 4.70 -18.58 -15.15
N TRP A 14 4.42 -17.58 -14.33
CA TRP A 14 5.47 -16.70 -13.81
C TRP A 14 5.90 -17.00 -12.37
N MET A 15 5.04 -17.62 -11.56
CA MET A 15 5.33 -17.95 -10.16
C MET A 15 5.89 -19.36 -9.99
N GLY A 16 5.62 -20.24 -10.95
CA GLY A 16 5.94 -21.66 -10.91
C GLY A 16 4.92 -22.48 -10.12
N GLU A 17 4.87 -23.78 -10.40
CA GLU A 17 3.83 -24.66 -9.87
C GLU A 17 3.84 -24.75 -8.34
N GLU A 18 5.02 -24.93 -7.73
CA GLU A 18 5.16 -25.08 -6.28
C GLU A 18 4.62 -23.85 -5.54
N THR A 19 5.04 -22.66 -5.97
CA THR A 19 4.63 -21.40 -5.33
C THR A 19 3.14 -21.13 -5.56
N TYR A 20 2.64 -21.38 -6.76
CA TYR A 20 1.21 -21.22 -7.06
C TYR A 20 0.35 -22.16 -6.21
N ARG A 21 0.68 -23.45 -6.10
CA ARG A 21 -0.09 -24.41 -5.28
C ARG A 21 -0.10 -24.02 -3.80
N ALA A 22 1.01 -23.50 -3.29
CA ALA A 22 1.07 -22.98 -1.93
C ALA A 22 0.16 -21.75 -1.74
N LEU A 23 0.16 -20.82 -2.72
CA LEU A 23 -0.73 -19.66 -2.72
C LEU A 23 -2.21 -20.10 -2.81
N GLU A 24 -2.55 -20.96 -3.75
CA GLU A 24 -3.91 -21.49 -3.94
C GLU A 24 -4.44 -22.13 -2.65
N ALA A 25 -3.64 -22.97 -2.00
CA ALA A 25 -3.98 -23.59 -0.72
C ALA A 25 -4.23 -22.53 0.38
N ALA A 26 -3.36 -21.51 0.47
CA ALA A 26 -3.52 -20.44 1.44
C ALA A 26 -4.79 -19.59 1.21
N LEU A 27 -5.16 -19.37 -0.05
CA LEU A 27 -6.40 -18.65 -0.40
C LEU A 27 -7.67 -19.40 -0.02
N GLN A 28 -7.61 -20.70 0.30
CA GLN A 28 -8.75 -21.48 0.81
C GLN A 28 -8.88 -21.44 2.33
N THR A 29 -7.93 -20.83 3.04
CA THR A 29 -7.97 -20.71 4.51
C THR A 29 -8.70 -19.45 4.98
N GLU A 30 -9.09 -19.42 6.25
CA GLU A 30 -9.67 -18.21 6.85
C GLU A 30 -8.63 -17.06 6.89
N PRO A 31 -9.02 -15.83 6.52
CA PRO A 31 -8.13 -14.69 6.57
C PRO A 31 -7.75 -14.33 8.01
N PRO A 32 -6.48 -14.00 8.29
CA PRO A 32 -6.09 -13.52 9.60
C PRO A 32 -6.76 -12.17 9.91
N VAL A 33 -7.01 -11.92 11.17
CA VAL A 33 -7.56 -10.64 11.64
C VAL A 33 -6.46 -9.87 12.34
N SER A 34 -6.26 -8.63 11.95
CA SER A 34 -5.30 -7.73 12.60
C SER A 34 -5.89 -6.35 12.84
N ILE A 35 -5.39 -5.71 13.88
CA ILE A 35 -5.72 -4.34 14.24
C ILE A 35 -4.44 -3.54 14.41
N ARG A 36 -4.55 -2.24 14.28
CA ARG A 36 -3.49 -1.30 14.65
C ARG A 36 -3.98 -0.40 15.78
N VAL A 37 -3.26 -0.43 16.90
CA VAL A 37 -3.61 0.30 18.13
C VAL A 37 -3.27 1.78 17.99
N ASN A 38 -4.18 2.65 18.38
CA ASN A 38 -3.92 4.08 18.50
C ASN A 38 -3.29 4.38 19.88
N ARG A 39 -1.99 4.47 19.93
CA ARG A 39 -1.24 4.67 21.18
C ARG A 39 -1.42 6.04 21.82
N THR A 40 -2.00 7.01 21.12
CA THR A 40 -2.36 8.31 21.68
C THR A 40 -3.69 8.26 22.46
N LYS A 41 -4.54 7.27 22.17
CA LYS A 41 -5.85 7.10 22.80
C LYS A 41 -5.95 5.87 23.73
N TRP A 42 -5.06 4.90 23.53
CA TRP A 42 -5.09 3.64 24.27
C TRP A 42 -3.70 3.20 24.71
N SER A 43 -3.47 3.22 26.00
CA SER A 43 -2.23 2.77 26.66
C SER A 43 -2.33 1.33 27.19
N GLY A 44 -3.53 0.75 27.16
CA GLY A 44 -3.76 -0.63 27.64
C GLY A 44 -3.08 -1.69 26.75
N GLU A 45 -2.92 -2.86 27.32
CA GLU A 45 -2.46 -4.03 26.58
C GLU A 45 -3.54 -4.55 25.63
N VAL A 46 -3.12 -5.08 24.51
CA VAL A 46 -3.97 -5.82 23.56
C VAL A 46 -3.40 -7.22 23.45
N THR A 47 -4.22 -8.19 23.81
CA THR A 47 -3.83 -9.61 23.71
C THR A 47 -3.80 -10.04 22.25
N GLY A 48 -2.65 -10.55 21.79
CA GLY A 48 -2.47 -11.04 20.44
C GLY A 48 -1.00 -11.16 20.07
N GLU A 49 -0.75 -11.63 18.88
CA GLU A 49 0.59 -11.76 18.31
C GLU A 49 0.99 -10.44 17.60
N PRO A 50 2.19 -9.90 17.84
CA PRO A 50 2.60 -8.66 17.18
C PRO A 50 2.77 -8.83 15.68
N VAL A 51 2.43 -7.79 14.91
CA VAL A 51 2.81 -7.67 13.51
C VAL A 51 4.27 -7.23 13.47
N LEU A 52 5.16 -8.07 12.98
CA LEU A 52 6.61 -7.90 13.13
C LEU A 52 7.18 -6.63 12.46
N TRP A 53 6.51 -6.10 11.45
CA TRP A 53 6.92 -4.90 10.71
C TRP A 53 6.14 -3.62 11.08
N ALA A 54 5.29 -3.68 12.12
CA ALA A 54 4.49 -2.53 12.55
C ALA A 54 4.40 -2.45 14.08
N SER A 55 4.86 -1.35 14.65
CA SER A 55 5.03 -1.19 16.11
C SER A 55 3.74 -1.22 16.91
N ALA A 56 2.60 -0.94 16.29
CA ALA A 56 1.28 -0.93 16.92
C ALA A 56 0.33 -1.97 16.33
N GLY A 57 0.82 -2.84 15.43
CA GLY A 57 0.06 -3.91 14.79
C GLY A 57 -0.06 -5.15 15.66
N VAL A 58 -1.25 -5.72 15.75
CA VAL A 58 -1.54 -6.93 16.54
C VAL A 58 -2.48 -7.85 15.76
N TYR A 59 -2.12 -9.12 15.64
CA TYR A 59 -3.02 -10.17 15.18
C TYR A 59 -3.93 -10.62 16.30
N LEU A 60 -5.22 -10.71 16.02
CA LEU A 60 -6.20 -11.26 16.96
C LEU A 60 -6.40 -12.76 16.71
N SER A 61 -6.67 -13.52 17.78
CA SER A 61 -6.96 -14.96 17.69
C SER A 61 -8.31 -15.26 17.04
N GLN A 62 -9.25 -14.32 17.13
CA GLN A 62 -10.60 -14.43 16.53
C GLN A 62 -11.04 -13.06 16.02
N ARG A 63 -11.98 -13.06 15.07
CA ARG A 63 -12.62 -11.83 14.59
C ARG A 63 -13.74 -11.42 15.54
N PRO A 64 -13.61 -10.34 16.31
CA PRO A 64 -14.70 -9.84 17.12
C PRO A 64 -15.74 -9.12 16.26
N THR A 65 -16.92 -8.89 16.86
CA THR A 65 -17.92 -8.02 16.22
C THR A 65 -17.59 -6.56 16.52
N PHE A 66 -16.70 -5.99 15.72
CA PHE A 66 -16.13 -4.64 15.90
C PHE A 66 -17.19 -3.54 16.04
N THR A 67 -18.36 -3.70 15.38
CA THR A 67 -19.45 -2.71 15.42
C THR A 67 -20.07 -2.54 16.81
N PHE A 68 -19.86 -3.48 17.72
CA PHE A 68 -20.33 -3.39 19.11
C PHE A 68 -19.22 -3.02 20.09
N ASP A 69 -18.00 -2.79 19.63
CA ASP A 69 -16.88 -2.42 20.49
C ASP A 69 -16.79 -0.90 20.64
N PRO A 70 -17.02 -0.35 21.85
CA PRO A 70 -16.87 1.09 22.11
C PRO A 70 -15.48 1.63 21.77
N LEU A 71 -14.42 0.84 21.95
CA LEU A 71 -13.05 1.24 21.65
C LEU A 71 -12.82 1.43 20.15
N PHE A 72 -13.49 0.63 19.30
CA PHE A 72 -13.48 0.82 17.86
C PHE A 72 -14.11 2.17 17.48
N HIS A 73 -15.26 2.51 18.06
CA HIS A 73 -15.95 3.78 17.81
C HIS A 73 -15.19 4.98 18.39
N ALA A 74 -14.49 4.80 19.49
CA ALA A 74 -13.62 5.83 20.08
C ALA A 74 -12.31 6.06 19.31
N GLY A 75 -12.00 5.20 18.30
CA GLY A 75 -10.77 5.28 17.52
C GLY A 75 -9.52 4.86 18.30
N CYS A 76 -9.69 3.99 19.30
CA CYS A 76 -8.57 3.41 20.05
C CYS A 76 -7.77 2.39 19.21
N TYR A 77 -8.36 1.86 18.17
CA TYR A 77 -7.69 1.02 17.17
C TYR A 77 -8.37 1.13 15.79
N TYR A 78 -7.66 0.69 14.77
CA TYR A 78 -8.15 0.54 13.40
C TYR A 78 -8.05 -0.94 12.99
N VAL A 79 -9.08 -1.49 12.36
CA VAL A 79 -9.04 -2.84 11.77
C VAL A 79 -8.29 -2.73 10.45
N GLN A 80 -7.03 -3.13 10.45
CA GLN A 80 -6.14 -2.98 9.30
C GLN A 80 -5.49 -4.31 8.96
N GLU A 81 -5.39 -4.60 7.68
CA GLU A 81 -4.68 -5.75 7.14
C GLU A 81 -3.17 -5.59 7.41
N ALA A 82 -2.54 -6.66 7.91
CA ALA A 82 -1.18 -6.61 8.43
C ALA A 82 -0.12 -6.27 7.37
N SER A 83 -0.22 -6.84 6.15
CA SER A 83 0.76 -6.59 5.09
C SER A 83 0.81 -5.12 4.72
N SER A 84 -0.35 -4.44 4.69
CA SER A 84 -0.44 -3.01 4.40
C SER A 84 0.23 -2.11 5.46
N MET A 85 0.46 -2.65 6.66
CA MET A 85 1.17 -1.92 7.73
C MET A 85 2.68 -1.78 7.45
N PHE A 86 3.22 -2.47 6.44
CA PHE A 86 4.63 -2.36 6.06
C PHE A 86 5.05 -0.95 5.63
N VAL A 87 4.11 -0.09 5.27
CA VAL A 87 4.36 1.34 5.01
C VAL A 87 5.12 2.02 6.16
N GLU A 88 4.97 1.54 7.40
CA GLU A 88 5.70 2.04 8.56
C GLU A 88 7.22 1.88 8.39
N GLN A 89 7.68 0.76 7.82
CA GLN A 89 9.12 0.52 7.61
C GLN A 89 9.72 1.50 6.60
N VAL A 90 8.95 1.87 5.58
CA VAL A 90 9.37 2.89 4.60
C VAL A 90 9.56 4.23 5.29
N LEU A 91 8.56 4.67 6.05
CA LEU A 91 8.62 5.96 6.75
C LEU A 91 9.76 6.01 7.76
N ARG A 92 9.94 4.96 8.56
CA ARG A 92 11.06 4.87 9.54
C ARG A 92 12.42 4.87 8.88
N THR A 93 12.53 4.33 7.66
CA THR A 93 13.81 4.26 6.92
C THR A 93 14.18 5.62 6.32
N TYR A 94 13.21 6.35 5.79
CA TYR A 94 13.51 7.50 4.93
C TYR A 94 13.04 8.85 5.47
N ILE A 95 12.15 8.90 6.46
CA ILE A 95 11.59 10.15 6.97
C ILE A 95 12.19 10.47 8.34
N THR A 96 13.10 11.43 8.37
CA THR A 96 13.83 11.83 9.59
C THR A 96 13.41 13.20 10.16
N GLY A 97 12.61 13.95 9.41
CA GLY A 97 12.12 15.28 9.79
C GLY A 97 10.71 15.54 9.28
N PRO A 98 10.12 16.71 9.61
CA PRO A 98 8.78 17.07 9.15
C PRO A 98 8.66 17.08 7.63
N VAL A 99 7.55 16.57 7.11
CA VAL A 99 7.25 16.45 5.67
C VAL A 99 5.82 16.86 5.37
N VAL A 100 5.58 17.29 4.13
CA VAL A 100 4.25 17.36 3.53
C VAL A 100 4.03 16.09 2.72
N MET A 101 3.13 15.23 3.20
CA MET A 101 2.84 13.93 2.58
C MET A 101 1.45 13.92 1.97
N LEU A 102 1.32 13.36 0.78
CA LEU A 102 0.05 13.05 0.15
C LEU A 102 -0.20 11.54 0.18
N ASP A 103 -1.35 11.11 0.70
CA ASP A 103 -1.94 9.79 0.47
C ASP A 103 -3.00 9.96 -0.63
N LEU A 104 -2.68 9.52 -1.85
CA LEU A 104 -3.39 9.90 -3.08
C LEU A 104 -4.72 9.14 -3.27
N CYS A 105 -4.79 7.89 -2.84
CA CYS A 105 -5.96 7.00 -2.94
C CYS A 105 -6.33 6.47 -1.56
N ALA A 106 -6.63 7.39 -0.64
CA ALA A 106 -6.54 7.19 0.79
C ALA A 106 -7.66 6.37 1.43
N ALA A 107 -8.87 6.34 0.82
CA ALA A 107 -10.03 5.69 1.46
C ALA A 107 -9.85 4.16 1.57
N PRO A 108 -10.30 3.58 2.67
CA PRO A 108 -11.10 4.17 3.77
C PRO A 108 -10.30 4.83 4.92
N GLY A 109 -8.95 4.97 4.81
CA GLY A 109 -8.14 5.66 5.80
C GLY A 109 -7.22 4.79 6.66
N GLY A 110 -7.11 3.49 6.35
CA GLY A 110 -6.23 2.57 7.07
C GLY A 110 -4.77 2.98 6.99
N LYS A 111 -4.25 3.22 5.77
CA LYS A 111 -2.90 3.71 5.55
C LYS A 111 -2.73 5.16 6.01
N SER A 112 -3.70 6.05 5.73
CA SER A 112 -3.66 7.47 6.15
C SER A 112 -3.53 7.62 7.66
N THR A 113 -4.37 6.94 8.45
CA THR A 113 -4.29 6.94 9.92
C THR A 113 -2.98 6.33 10.42
N HIS A 114 -2.46 5.33 9.71
CA HIS A 114 -1.17 4.70 10.03
C HIS A 114 -0.01 5.66 9.80
N VAL A 115 0.13 6.19 8.58
CA VAL A 115 1.23 7.11 8.26
C VAL A 115 1.21 8.34 9.15
N ARG A 116 0.04 8.91 9.45
CA ARG A 116 -0.07 10.04 10.39
C ARG A 116 0.47 9.70 11.78
N SER A 117 0.27 8.47 12.27
CA SER A 117 0.78 8.04 13.58
C SER A 117 2.30 7.90 13.63
N VAL A 118 2.96 7.75 12.48
CA VAL A 118 4.41 7.51 12.35
C VAL A 118 5.16 8.76 11.93
N LEU A 119 4.50 9.65 11.17
CA LEU A 119 5.13 10.89 10.69
C LEU A 119 5.62 11.76 11.85
N PRO A 120 6.81 12.40 11.71
CA PRO A 120 7.34 13.33 12.69
C PRO A 120 6.38 14.48 13.00
N VAL A 121 6.50 15.04 14.21
CA VAL A 121 5.76 16.26 14.62
C VAL A 121 6.08 17.39 13.66
N GLY A 122 5.07 18.18 13.29
CA GLY A 122 5.18 19.25 12.29
C GLY A 122 4.98 18.81 10.85
N SER A 123 4.77 17.49 10.60
CA SER A 123 4.39 16.99 9.27
C SER A 123 2.91 17.24 9.00
N LEU A 124 2.57 17.52 7.75
CA LEU A 124 1.20 17.62 7.26
C LEU A 124 0.87 16.41 6.37
N LEU A 125 -0.28 15.77 6.63
CA LEU A 125 -0.86 14.75 5.75
C LEU A 125 -2.02 15.33 4.95
N VAL A 126 -1.93 15.25 3.64
CA VAL A 126 -3.08 15.42 2.74
C VAL A 126 -3.57 14.04 2.36
N ALA A 127 -4.83 13.73 2.64
CA ALA A 127 -5.46 12.45 2.34
C ALA A 127 -6.55 12.66 1.29
N ASN A 128 -6.34 12.13 0.08
CA ASN A 128 -7.23 12.33 -1.06
C ASN A 128 -7.99 11.06 -1.43
N GLU A 129 -9.21 11.24 -1.88
CA GLU A 129 -10.02 10.17 -2.48
C GLU A 129 -10.93 10.76 -3.56
N VAL A 130 -10.88 10.19 -4.77
CA VAL A 130 -11.66 10.65 -5.92
C VAL A 130 -13.16 10.39 -5.78
N MET A 131 -13.54 9.28 -5.14
CA MET A 131 -14.94 8.91 -4.94
C MET A 131 -15.52 9.62 -3.73
N ARG A 132 -16.50 10.51 -3.93
CA ARG A 132 -17.09 11.36 -2.88
C ARG A 132 -17.63 10.57 -1.68
N ASN A 133 -18.35 9.49 -1.90
CA ASN A 133 -18.85 8.65 -0.81
C ASN A 133 -17.72 8.01 0.00
N ARG A 134 -16.63 7.60 -0.65
CA ARG A 134 -15.45 7.05 0.03
C ARG A 134 -14.65 8.13 0.76
N SER A 135 -14.58 9.36 0.21
CA SER A 135 -13.89 10.47 0.88
C SER A 135 -14.58 10.90 2.19
N GLN A 136 -15.91 10.73 2.28
CA GLN A 136 -16.66 10.93 3.53
C GLN A 136 -16.25 9.91 4.59
N VAL A 137 -16.17 8.62 4.23
CA VAL A 137 -15.70 7.56 5.13
C VAL A 137 -14.25 7.79 5.57
N LEU A 138 -13.40 8.25 4.65
CA LEU A 138 -12.02 8.65 4.95
C LEU A 138 -11.99 9.76 6.01
N ALA A 139 -12.76 10.82 5.81
CA ALA A 139 -12.86 11.96 6.75
C ALA A 139 -13.32 11.49 8.14
N GLU A 140 -14.39 10.68 8.22
CA GLU A 140 -14.89 10.13 9.47
C GLU A 140 -13.82 9.30 10.20
N ASN A 141 -13.07 8.45 9.49
CA ASN A 141 -12.03 7.63 10.08
C ASN A 141 -10.83 8.47 10.56
N LEU A 142 -10.44 9.51 9.84
CA LEU A 142 -9.36 10.42 10.25
C LEU A 142 -9.77 11.28 11.46
N ILE A 143 -11.00 11.80 11.48
CA ILE A 143 -11.56 12.51 12.64
C ILE A 143 -11.61 11.57 13.86
N LYS A 144 -12.12 10.36 13.67
CA LYS A 144 -12.16 9.34 14.71
C LYS A 144 -10.75 8.95 15.20
N TRP A 145 -9.75 8.97 14.34
CA TRP A 145 -8.36 8.70 14.72
C TRP A 145 -7.78 9.83 15.60
N GLY A 146 -8.03 11.09 15.26
CA GLY A 146 -7.89 12.25 16.18
C GLY A 146 -6.60 13.05 16.03
N ASN A 147 -5.83 12.91 14.97
CA ASN A 147 -4.70 13.80 14.67
C ASN A 147 -5.19 15.08 13.97
N VAL A 148 -4.54 16.21 14.26
CA VAL A 148 -4.97 17.55 13.78
C VAL A 148 -4.25 17.99 12.49
N GLU A 149 -3.04 17.52 12.21
CA GLU A 149 -2.27 17.90 11.02
C GLU A 149 -2.66 17.03 9.81
N VAL A 150 -3.96 17.04 9.48
CA VAL A 150 -4.53 16.26 8.37
C VAL A 150 -5.52 17.12 7.59
N VAL A 151 -5.41 17.10 6.26
CA VAL A 151 -6.38 17.69 5.32
C VAL A 151 -6.98 16.57 4.48
N VAL A 152 -8.30 16.52 4.36
CA VAL A 152 -9.00 15.58 3.48
C VAL A 152 -9.44 16.32 2.23
N THR A 153 -9.15 15.73 1.06
CA THR A 153 -9.55 16.27 -0.24
C THR A 153 -10.35 15.25 -1.04
N ASN A 154 -11.14 15.75 -1.98
CA ASN A 154 -11.93 14.92 -2.89
C ASN A 154 -11.69 15.39 -4.33
N ASN A 155 -10.57 14.93 -4.90
CA ASN A 155 -10.04 15.40 -6.18
C ASN A 155 -9.60 14.23 -7.05
N ASP A 156 -9.65 14.40 -8.38
CA ASP A 156 -8.93 13.51 -9.31
C ASP A 156 -7.42 13.77 -9.18
N PRO A 157 -6.55 12.75 -9.35
CA PRO A 157 -5.10 12.94 -9.36
C PRO A 157 -4.61 14.06 -10.30
N ALA A 158 -5.28 14.28 -11.44
CA ALA A 158 -4.97 15.35 -12.37
C ALA A 158 -5.12 16.77 -11.79
N ASP A 159 -5.98 16.95 -10.79
CA ASP A 159 -6.17 18.25 -10.12
C ASP A 159 -4.93 18.70 -9.36
N PHE A 160 -4.07 17.75 -8.96
CA PHE A 160 -2.82 18.03 -8.26
C PHE A 160 -1.67 18.45 -9.19
N THR A 161 -1.81 18.31 -10.50
CA THR A 161 -0.74 18.64 -11.46
C THR A 161 -0.28 20.10 -11.34
N SER A 162 -1.18 21.01 -10.95
CA SER A 162 -0.88 22.42 -10.73
C SER A 162 -0.08 22.71 -9.43
N LEU A 163 -0.04 21.77 -8.49
CA LEU A 163 0.71 21.87 -7.23
C LEU A 163 2.14 21.39 -7.42
N THR A 164 2.89 22.03 -8.31
CA THR A 164 4.24 21.63 -8.68
C THR A 164 5.17 21.59 -7.47
N GLU A 165 5.83 20.45 -7.24
CA GLU A 165 6.85 20.24 -6.21
C GLU A 165 6.41 20.60 -4.78
N VAL A 166 5.18 20.27 -4.41
CA VAL A 166 4.61 20.55 -3.08
C VAL A 166 4.92 19.42 -2.10
N PHE A 167 4.84 18.16 -2.54
CA PHE A 167 4.91 17.01 -1.64
C PHE A 167 6.33 16.45 -1.53
N ASP A 168 6.76 16.21 -0.30
CA ASP A 168 8.00 15.49 0.01
C ASP A 168 7.82 13.98 -0.17
N VAL A 169 6.59 13.48 0.09
CA VAL A 169 6.22 12.07 0.00
C VAL A 169 4.85 11.94 -0.64
N VAL A 170 4.71 11.03 -1.59
CA VAL A 170 3.41 10.59 -2.14
C VAL A 170 3.26 9.10 -1.87
N LEU A 171 2.20 8.71 -1.19
CA LEU A 171 1.72 7.33 -1.09
C LEU A 171 0.64 7.12 -2.16
N ALA A 172 0.91 6.25 -3.09
CA ALA A 172 0.01 5.86 -4.16
C ALA A 172 -0.38 4.38 -3.98
N ASP A 173 -1.36 4.14 -3.09
CA ASP A 173 -2.03 2.85 -2.95
C ASP A 173 -3.13 2.76 -4.00
N VAL A 174 -2.73 2.43 -5.21
CA VAL A 174 -3.55 2.64 -6.41
C VAL A 174 -4.65 1.58 -6.57
N PRO A 175 -5.80 1.94 -7.17
CA PRO A 175 -6.81 0.96 -7.56
C PRO A 175 -6.20 -0.10 -8.47
N CYS A 176 -6.43 -1.38 -8.15
CA CYS A 176 -5.84 -2.53 -8.83
C CYS A 176 -6.88 -3.62 -9.10
N SER A 177 -6.49 -4.70 -9.79
CA SER A 177 -7.35 -5.84 -10.09
C SER A 177 -7.81 -6.64 -8.87
N GLY A 178 -7.19 -6.42 -7.70
CA GLY A 178 -7.66 -6.91 -6.41
C GLY A 178 -7.44 -8.40 -6.16
N GLU A 179 -6.48 -9.04 -6.81
CA GLU A 179 -6.18 -10.47 -6.62
C GLU A 179 -5.87 -10.82 -5.15
N GLY A 180 -5.25 -9.89 -4.41
CA GLY A 180 -4.98 -10.03 -2.98
C GLY A 180 -6.22 -9.98 -2.09
N MET A 181 -7.39 -9.68 -2.66
CA MET A 181 -8.68 -9.69 -1.94
C MET A 181 -9.47 -10.99 -2.11
N PHE A 182 -9.05 -11.90 -2.99
CA PHE A 182 -9.79 -13.10 -3.34
C PHE A 182 -10.25 -13.92 -2.13
N ARG A 183 -9.41 -14.03 -1.09
CA ARG A 183 -9.73 -14.76 0.14
C ARG A 183 -10.83 -14.09 0.98
N LYS A 184 -10.99 -12.76 0.86
CA LYS A 184 -11.92 -11.95 1.67
C LYS A 184 -13.18 -11.58 0.94
N ASP A 185 -13.10 -11.45 -0.37
CA ASP A 185 -14.16 -10.88 -1.20
C ASP A 185 -14.44 -11.77 -2.41
N PRO A 186 -15.49 -12.58 -2.38
CA PRO A 186 -15.90 -13.40 -3.54
C PRO A 186 -16.19 -12.56 -4.79
N VAL A 187 -16.65 -11.31 -4.64
CA VAL A 187 -16.93 -10.41 -5.77
C VAL A 187 -15.64 -10.08 -6.52
N ALA A 188 -14.51 -9.91 -5.81
CA ALA A 188 -13.22 -9.70 -6.44
C ALA A 188 -12.80 -10.87 -7.37
N VAL A 189 -13.19 -12.10 -7.03
CA VAL A 189 -12.96 -13.28 -7.87
C VAL A 189 -13.86 -13.28 -9.11
N GLU A 190 -15.13 -12.89 -8.94
CA GLU A 190 -16.13 -12.86 -10.03
C GLU A 190 -15.85 -11.76 -11.05
N GLU A 191 -15.40 -10.58 -10.58
CA GLU A 191 -15.10 -9.42 -11.42
C GLU A 191 -13.71 -9.49 -12.08
N TRP A 192 -12.84 -10.40 -11.61
CA TRP A 192 -11.50 -10.50 -12.14
C TRP A 192 -11.47 -11.03 -13.59
N SER A 193 -10.71 -10.36 -14.42
CA SER A 193 -10.41 -10.77 -15.79
C SER A 193 -9.08 -10.20 -16.25
N THR A 194 -8.49 -10.77 -17.28
CA THR A 194 -7.28 -10.25 -17.93
C THR A 194 -7.49 -8.84 -18.48
N ASP A 195 -8.68 -8.54 -18.98
CA ASP A 195 -9.02 -7.20 -19.47
C ASP A 195 -9.07 -6.20 -18.32
N ASN A 196 -9.65 -6.59 -17.17
CA ASN A 196 -9.66 -5.74 -15.98
C ASN A 196 -8.24 -5.44 -15.46
N VAL A 197 -7.34 -6.43 -15.49
CA VAL A 197 -5.91 -6.22 -15.18
C VAL A 197 -5.31 -5.14 -16.09
N GLN A 198 -5.58 -5.19 -17.40
CA GLN A 198 -5.07 -4.18 -18.36
C GLN A 198 -5.66 -2.79 -18.10
N VAL A 199 -6.95 -2.70 -17.79
CA VAL A 199 -7.61 -1.44 -17.44
C VAL A 199 -7.03 -0.84 -16.16
N CYS A 200 -6.79 -1.66 -15.13
CA CYS A 200 -6.16 -1.24 -13.89
C CYS A 200 -4.73 -0.76 -14.11
N TRP A 201 -3.93 -1.53 -14.83
CA TRP A 201 -2.56 -1.19 -15.19
C TRP A 201 -2.44 0.16 -15.91
N GLN A 202 -3.29 0.43 -16.92
CA GLN A 202 -3.32 1.71 -17.63
C GLN A 202 -3.77 2.87 -16.71
N ARG A 203 -4.77 2.64 -15.87
CA ARG A 203 -5.26 3.62 -14.89
C ARG A 203 -4.18 4.00 -13.89
N GLN A 204 -3.42 3.04 -13.40
CA GLN A 204 -2.31 3.27 -12.47
C GLN A 204 -1.24 4.17 -13.08
N ARG A 205 -0.86 3.93 -14.34
CA ARG A 205 0.10 4.78 -15.06
C ARG A 205 -0.40 6.20 -15.24
N ARG A 206 -1.69 6.38 -15.60
CA ARG A 206 -2.30 7.71 -15.66
C ARG A 206 -2.22 8.42 -14.30
N ILE A 207 -2.65 7.77 -13.22
CA ILE A 207 -2.62 8.33 -11.86
C ILE A 207 -1.21 8.78 -11.48
N LEU A 208 -0.21 7.94 -11.77
CA LEU A 208 1.19 8.21 -11.44
C LEU A 208 1.77 9.35 -12.29
N ALA A 209 1.45 9.41 -13.59
CA ALA A 209 1.88 10.51 -14.45
C ALA A 209 1.25 11.84 -14.02
N ASP A 210 -0.04 11.84 -13.66
CA ASP A 210 -0.77 13.04 -13.24
C ASP A 210 -0.21 13.60 -11.93
N ILE A 211 0.16 12.76 -10.96
CA ILE A 211 0.68 13.21 -9.68
C ILE A 211 2.18 13.54 -9.68
N TRP A 212 2.92 13.06 -10.68
CA TRP A 212 4.37 13.19 -10.71
C TRP A 212 4.91 14.63 -10.62
N PRO A 213 4.30 15.64 -11.28
CA PRO A 213 4.74 17.03 -11.12
C PRO A 213 4.63 17.55 -9.68
N ALA A 214 3.67 17.06 -8.89
CA ALA A 214 3.43 17.52 -7.52
C ALA A 214 4.45 16.96 -6.50
N LEU A 215 5.16 15.90 -6.85
CA LEU A 215 6.25 15.35 -6.05
C LEU A 215 7.52 16.19 -6.26
N LYS A 216 8.19 16.58 -5.17
CA LYS A 216 9.47 17.31 -5.21
C LYS A 216 10.58 16.47 -5.85
N PRO A 217 11.57 17.07 -6.54
CA PRO A 217 12.85 16.41 -6.81
C PRO A 217 13.48 15.92 -5.51
N GLY A 218 13.95 14.65 -5.49
CA GLY A 218 14.41 13.98 -4.27
C GLY A 218 13.30 13.45 -3.37
N GLY A 219 12.03 13.77 -3.65
CA GLY A 219 10.87 13.27 -2.91
C GLY A 219 10.61 11.79 -3.15
N LEU A 220 9.86 11.18 -2.24
CA LEU A 220 9.57 9.74 -2.25
C LEU A 220 8.19 9.44 -2.80
N LEU A 221 8.12 8.50 -3.74
CA LEU A 221 6.89 7.80 -4.11
C LEU A 221 6.89 6.43 -3.41
N ILE A 222 5.83 6.16 -2.64
CA ILE A 222 5.52 4.84 -2.09
C ILE A 222 4.40 4.28 -2.95
N TYR A 223 4.73 3.33 -3.81
CA TYR A 223 3.78 2.68 -4.71
C TYR A 223 3.30 1.37 -4.09
N SER A 224 2.00 1.13 -4.03
CA SER A 224 1.45 -0.13 -3.52
C SER A 224 0.19 -0.56 -4.25
N THR A 225 -0.03 -1.88 -4.26
CA THR A 225 -1.23 -2.54 -4.79
C THR A 225 -1.62 -3.71 -3.89
N CYS A 226 -2.85 -4.20 -4.03
CA CYS A 226 -3.30 -5.45 -3.43
C CYS A 226 -3.51 -6.52 -4.53
N THR A 227 -2.50 -6.75 -5.36
CA THR A 227 -2.55 -7.76 -6.43
C THR A 227 -1.26 -8.57 -6.47
N TYR A 228 -1.22 -9.64 -7.29
CA TYR A 228 -0.05 -10.50 -7.44
C TYR A 228 0.59 -10.37 -8.82
N ASN A 229 -0.12 -9.85 -9.83
CA ASN A 229 0.35 -9.87 -11.20
C ASN A 229 1.50 -8.88 -11.46
N ARG A 230 2.38 -9.26 -12.36
CA ARG A 230 3.58 -8.47 -12.71
C ARG A 230 3.26 -7.19 -13.48
N GLU A 231 2.13 -7.17 -14.18
CA GLU A 231 1.69 -6.03 -14.98
C GLU A 231 1.49 -4.79 -14.11
N GLU A 232 0.74 -4.96 -13.04
CA GLU A 232 0.40 -3.89 -12.10
C GLU A 232 1.52 -3.62 -11.09
N ASP A 233 2.41 -4.59 -10.88
CA ASP A 233 3.47 -4.54 -9.89
C ASP A 233 4.83 -4.16 -10.51
N GLU A 234 5.72 -5.13 -10.80
CA GLU A 234 7.08 -4.85 -11.25
C GLU A 234 7.16 -4.08 -12.56
N LYS A 235 6.24 -4.32 -13.51
CA LYS A 235 6.25 -3.59 -14.80
C LYS A 235 5.88 -2.12 -14.62
N ASN A 236 5.03 -1.79 -13.64
CA ASN A 236 4.77 -0.39 -13.28
C ASN A 236 5.96 0.24 -12.56
N VAL A 237 6.61 -0.48 -11.65
CA VAL A 237 7.82 0.01 -10.97
C VAL A 237 8.93 0.30 -11.98
N ALA A 238 9.18 -0.60 -12.93
CA ALA A 238 10.14 -0.37 -14.01
C ALA A 238 9.76 0.86 -14.86
N TRP A 239 8.49 0.98 -15.24
CA TRP A 239 8.00 2.12 -16.01
C TRP A 239 8.15 3.45 -15.25
N ILE A 240 7.90 3.50 -13.94
CA ILE A 240 8.11 4.70 -13.11
C ILE A 240 9.60 5.08 -13.11
N ALA A 241 10.48 4.09 -12.96
CA ALA A 241 11.91 4.33 -12.96
C ALA A 241 12.42 4.87 -14.31
N ASP A 242 12.00 4.24 -15.40
CA ASP A 242 12.50 4.53 -16.75
C ASP A 242 11.86 5.78 -17.36
N GLU A 243 10.52 5.91 -17.28
CA GLU A 243 9.77 6.96 -18.00
C GLU A 243 9.54 8.21 -17.15
N LEU A 244 9.38 8.06 -15.82
CA LEU A 244 9.20 9.21 -14.93
C LEU A 244 10.51 9.70 -14.30
N GLY A 245 11.61 8.95 -14.45
CA GLY A 245 12.91 9.29 -13.93
C GLY A 245 13.03 9.13 -12.43
N ALA A 246 12.96 7.89 -11.93
CA ALA A 246 13.07 7.59 -10.51
C ALA A 246 14.12 6.52 -10.21
N GLU A 247 14.75 6.63 -9.04
CA GLU A 247 15.59 5.61 -8.44
C GLU A 247 14.73 4.69 -7.55
N ILE A 248 14.86 3.36 -7.71
CA ILE A 248 14.17 2.39 -6.86
C ILE A 248 14.99 2.17 -5.59
N LEU A 249 14.37 2.33 -4.42
CA LEU A 249 15.04 2.34 -3.13
C LEU A 249 14.77 1.05 -2.34
N LYS A 250 15.78 0.64 -1.53
CA LYS A 250 15.71 -0.55 -0.69
C LYS A 250 15.26 -0.22 0.73
N VAL A 251 14.24 -0.93 1.23
CA VAL A 251 13.83 -0.92 2.64
C VAL A 251 14.42 -2.16 3.33
N PRO A 252 15.01 -2.05 4.51
CA PRO A 252 15.49 -3.19 5.26
C PRO A 252 14.35 -4.14 5.62
N VAL A 253 14.53 -5.43 5.34
CA VAL A 253 13.64 -6.52 5.75
C VAL A 253 14.46 -7.65 6.36
N VAL A 254 13.89 -8.35 7.31
CA VAL A 254 14.50 -9.54 7.89
C VAL A 254 13.80 -10.79 7.32
N SER A 255 14.54 -11.87 7.17
CA SER A 255 14.07 -13.11 6.53
C SER A 255 12.85 -13.74 7.23
N GLU A 256 12.79 -13.57 8.55
CA GLU A 256 11.73 -14.09 9.42
C GLU A 256 10.36 -13.49 9.14
N TRP A 257 10.30 -12.35 8.47
CA TRP A 257 9.02 -11.73 8.08
C TRP A 257 8.33 -12.46 6.91
N GLY A 258 9.07 -13.31 6.18
CA GLY A 258 8.53 -14.04 5.04
C GLY A 258 8.25 -13.19 3.81
N ILE A 259 8.58 -11.89 3.85
CA ILE A 259 8.42 -10.94 2.72
C ILE A 259 9.42 -11.31 1.63
N ILE A 260 8.96 -11.40 0.40
CA ILE A 260 9.82 -11.74 -0.75
C ILE A 260 10.03 -10.55 -1.68
N GLY A 261 11.05 -10.66 -2.52
CA GLY A 261 11.40 -9.62 -3.49
C GLY A 261 10.73 -9.82 -4.85
N ASN A 262 11.42 -9.33 -5.87
CA ASN A 262 11.01 -9.36 -7.27
C ASN A 262 10.85 -10.80 -7.80
N LEU A 263 9.71 -11.08 -8.42
CA LEU A 263 9.40 -12.36 -9.07
C LEU A 263 9.36 -12.25 -10.61
N ALA A 264 9.55 -11.05 -11.17
CA ALA A 264 9.54 -10.82 -12.61
C ALA A 264 10.92 -10.94 -13.28
N GLY A 265 11.93 -11.42 -12.53
CA GLY A 265 13.30 -11.62 -13.05
C GLY A 265 14.14 -10.34 -13.17
N GLN A 266 13.65 -9.22 -12.68
CA GLN A 266 14.35 -7.93 -12.67
C GLN A 266 15.16 -7.77 -11.37
N ASN A 267 16.28 -7.09 -11.45
CA ASN A 267 17.18 -6.92 -10.30
C ASN A 267 16.98 -5.57 -9.60
N PHE A 268 15.75 -5.31 -9.11
CA PHE A 268 15.48 -4.15 -8.26
C PHE A 268 14.61 -4.53 -7.05
N PRO A 269 14.72 -3.79 -5.92
CA PRO A 269 14.03 -4.13 -4.70
C PRO A 269 12.53 -3.79 -4.79
N VAL A 270 11.70 -4.79 -4.49
CA VAL A 270 10.27 -4.67 -4.25
C VAL A 270 9.88 -5.60 -3.10
N TYR A 271 8.68 -5.44 -2.55
CA TYR A 271 8.21 -6.17 -1.38
C TYR A 271 6.86 -6.81 -1.70
N ARG A 272 6.86 -8.15 -1.73
CA ARG A 272 5.66 -8.96 -1.98
C ARG A 272 5.25 -9.72 -0.73
N PHE A 273 3.98 -9.60 -0.41
CA PHE A 273 3.33 -10.32 0.67
C PHE A 273 2.42 -11.37 0.05
N LEU A 274 2.75 -12.63 0.29
CA LEU A 274 1.98 -13.75 -0.23
C LEU A 274 1.38 -14.55 0.94
N PRO A 275 0.07 -14.84 0.95
CA PRO A 275 -0.62 -15.47 2.08
C PRO A 275 -0.04 -16.78 2.60
N HIS A 276 0.69 -17.52 1.76
CA HIS A 276 1.38 -18.76 2.16
C HIS A 276 2.74 -18.51 2.83
N ARG A 277 3.24 -17.28 2.84
CA ARG A 277 4.53 -16.90 3.43
C ARG A 277 4.40 -15.96 4.59
N VAL A 278 3.38 -15.10 4.57
CA VAL A 278 3.13 -14.11 5.61
C VAL A 278 1.74 -14.31 6.20
N LYS A 279 1.57 -13.97 7.45
CA LYS A 279 0.25 -13.96 8.11
C LYS A 279 -0.50 -12.69 7.71
N GLY A 280 -0.99 -12.64 6.46
CA GLY A 280 -1.63 -11.48 5.86
C GLY A 280 -2.27 -11.80 4.52
N GLU A 281 -2.74 -10.77 3.84
CA GLU A 281 -3.28 -10.84 2.50
C GLU A 281 -2.23 -10.48 1.45
N GLY A 282 -2.61 -10.61 0.17
CA GLY A 282 -1.80 -10.15 -0.94
C GLY A 282 -1.56 -8.65 -0.90
N PHE A 283 -0.31 -8.28 -0.96
CA PHE A 283 0.11 -6.88 -0.98
C PHE A 283 1.45 -6.75 -1.71
N PHE A 284 1.61 -5.67 -2.42
CA PHE A 284 2.86 -5.29 -3.08
C PHE A 284 3.24 -3.86 -2.70
N LEU A 285 4.53 -3.61 -2.51
CA LEU A 285 5.03 -2.27 -2.24
C LEU A 285 6.40 -2.07 -2.90
N ALA A 286 6.61 -0.88 -3.46
CA ALA A 286 7.90 -0.39 -3.91
C ALA A 286 8.10 1.06 -3.46
N VAL A 287 9.35 1.45 -3.27
CA VAL A 287 9.75 2.81 -2.88
C VAL A 287 10.64 3.38 -3.96
N LEU A 288 10.31 4.56 -4.45
CA LEU A 288 11.06 5.23 -5.49
C LEU A 288 11.36 6.67 -5.08
N ARG A 289 12.50 7.20 -5.54
CA ARG A 289 12.88 8.60 -5.36
C ARG A 289 12.88 9.31 -6.70
N LYS A 290 12.15 10.42 -6.78
CA LYS A 290 12.17 11.27 -7.98
C LYS A 290 13.56 11.86 -8.19
N LEU A 291 14.16 11.62 -9.35
CA LEU A 291 15.45 12.20 -9.69
C LEU A 291 15.31 13.69 -10.04
N SER A 292 16.34 14.48 -9.73
CA SER A 292 16.41 15.84 -10.24
C SER A 292 16.78 15.83 -11.72
N LEU A 293 16.32 16.82 -12.49
CA LEU A 293 16.63 16.96 -13.92
C LEU A 293 18.15 17.03 -14.19
N ILE A 294 18.95 17.42 -13.20
CA ILE A 294 20.41 17.46 -13.30
C ILE A 294 21.02 16.05 -13.40
N HIS A 295 20.39 15.04 -12.78
CA HIS A 295 20.87 13.65 -12.80
C HIS A 295 20.48 12.90 -14.08
N ILE A 296 19.46 13.38 -14.83
CA ILE A 296 19.00 12.77 -16.08
C ILE A 296 19.91 13.15 -17.26
N SER A 297 20.68 14.24 -17.15
CA SER A 297 21.54 14.79 -18.24
C SER A 297 22.97 14.25 -18.27
N GLU A 298 23.41 13.42 -17.35
CA GLU A 298 24.71 12.76 -17.40
C GLU A 298 24.58 11.33 -17.95
N PRO A 299 24.88 11.08 -19.25
CA PRO A 299 25.02 9.71 -19.71
C PRO A 299 26.24 9.11 -19.03
N THR A 300 26.06 8.04 -18.29
CA THR A 300 27.14 7.17 -17.80
C THR A 300 28.03 6.76 -18.97
N ARG A 301 29.16 7.45 -19.14
CA ARG A 301 30.23 6.97 -20.03
C ARG A 301 30.88 5.76 -19.35
N HIS A 302 30.57 4.60 -19.90
CA HIS A 302 31.36 3.38 -19.70
C HIS A 302 32.05 3.03 -21.02
#